data_a3474b0c22e60f4f3688f55fd2d38890
#
_entry.id   a3474b0c22e60f4f3688f55fd2d38890
#
_cell.length_a   1.000
_cell.length_b   1.000
_cell.length_c   1.000
_cell.angle_alpha   90.00
_cell.angle_beta   90.00
_cell.angle_gamma   90.00
#
_symmetry.space_group_name_H-M   'P 1'
#
loop_
_entity.id
_entity.type
_entity.pdbx_description
1 polymer ?
#
loop_
_entity_poly.entity_id
_entity_poly.type
_entity_poly.pdbx_seq_one_letter_code
_entity_poly.pdbx_strand_id
1 'polypeptide(L)'
;DIENEGKKHTKKALFYIHGHKTGSLITASVVSGAVLAGASPEKVKLFRTFGEKIGLAFQIADDILDETGDEKKMGKKLRKDSGAGKLTWPAVFGLENSRKKAYKLLFEAKEILGKIDNTAGLCALADMFVNRTH
;
A
#
# COMPACT_ATOMS: atom_id res chain seq x y z
N ASP A 1 2.12 9.68 11.19
CA ASP A 1 2.26 8.53 12.11
C ASP A 1 2.44 8.97 13.56
N ILE A 2 3.43 9.83 13.84
CA ILE A 2 3.76 10.27 15.20
C ILE A 2 2.54 10.87 15.93
N GLU A 3 1.75 11.67 15.22
CA GLU A 3 0.53 12.29 15.77
C GLU A 3 -0.51 11.28 16.26
N ASN A 4 -0.43 10.05 15.75
CA ASN A 4 -1.41 8.99 16.05
C ASN A 4 -0.85 7.89 16.96
N GLU A 5 0.41 7.99 17.39
CA GLU A 5 0.99 7.04 18.33
C GLU A 5 0.25 7.13 19.68
N GLY A 6 -0.11 5.97 20.22
CA GLY A 6 -0.83 5.88 21.48
C GLY A 6 -2.32 6.23 21.42
N LYS A 7 -2.84 6.65 20.27
CA LYS A 7 -4.26 6.92 20.10
C LYS A 7 -5.06 5.63 19.94
N LYS A 8 -6.34 5.73 20.27
CA LYS A 8 -7.28 4.61 20.10
C LYS A 8 -7.37 4.20 18.64
N HIS A 9 -7.27 2.91 18.38
CA HIS A 9 -7.39 2.36 17.04
C HIS A 9 -8.78 2.62 16.46
N THR A 10 -8.84 3.34 15.36
CA THR A 10 -10.09 3.58 14.63
C THR A 10 -9.87 3.34 13.13
N LYS A 11 -10.91 2.85 12.45
CA LYS A 11 -10.87 2.66 10.99
C LYS A 11 -10.60 3.98 10.27
N LYS A 12 -11.23 5.07 10.71
CA LYS A 12 -11.07 6.39 10.10
C LYS A 12 -9.61 6.89 10.20
N ALA A 13 -9.00 6.76 11.37
CA ALA A 13 -7.60 7.15 11.57
C ALA A 13 -6.66 6.31 10.69
N LEU A 14 -6.92 5.02 10.58
CA LEU A 14 -6.12 4.12 9.74
C LEU A 14 -6.15 4.55 8.27
N PHE A 15 -7.33 4.80 7.72
CA PHE A 15 -7.47 5.27 6.33
C PHE A 15 -6.78 6.62 6.11
N TYR A 16 -6.89 7.52 7.07
CA TYR A 16 -6.22 8.81 7.01
C TYR A 16 -4.69 8.66 6.95
N ILE A 17 -4.12 7.87 7.87
CA ILE A 17 -2.67 7.63 7.91
C ILE A 17 -2.18 7.00 6.62
N HIS A 18 -2.83 5.94 6.14
CA HIS A 18 -2.42 5.22 4.93
C HIS A 18 -2.55 6.09 3.68
N GLY A 19 -3.56 6.95 3.62
CA GLY A 19 -3.73 7.87 2.50
C GLY A 19 -2.70 8.99 2.44
N HIS A 20 -2.14 9.40 3.58
CA HIS A 20 -1.23 10.54 3.69
C HIS A 20 0.24 10.17 3.92
N LYS A 21 0.56 8.89 3.93
CA LYS A 21 1.93 8.38 4.07
C LYS A 21 2.53 8.09 2.67
N THR A 22 3.21 7.00 2.54
CA THR A 22 3.87 6.55 1.30
C THR A 22 2.91 6.41 0.12
N GLY A 23 1.63 6.08 0.38
CA GLY A 23 0.61 5.94 -0.64
C GLY A 23 0.42 7.18 -1.51
N SER A 24 0.46 8.37 -0.91
CA SER A 24 0.37 9.64 -1.64
C SER A 24 1.55 9.85 -2.58
N LEU A 25 2.75 9.47 -2.14
CA LEU A 25 3.96 9.58 -2.96
C LEU A 25 3.92 8.63 -4.16
N ILE A 26 3.47 7.40 -3.94
CA ILE A 26 3.31 6.41 -5.01
C ILE A 26 2.31 6.93 -6.05
N THR A 27 1.15 7.43 -5.61
CA THR A 27 0.13 8.00 -6.50
C THR A 27 0.67 9.19 -7.28
N ALA A 28 1.34 10.11 -6.61
CA ALA A 28 1.93 11.30 -7.25
C ALA A 28 2.98 10.91 -8.29
N SER A 29 3.82 9.92 -8.00
CA SER A 29 4.84 9.44 -8.93
C SER A 29 4.22 8.84 -10.19
N VAL A 30 3.20 7.99 -10.03
CA VAL A 30 2.51 7.35 -11.15
C VAL A 30 1.80 8.39 -12.01
N VAL A 31 1.07 9.31 -11.40
CA VAL A 31 0.32 10.37 -12.12
C VAL A 31 1.28 11.32 -12.84
N SER A 32 2.36 11.73 -12.18
CA SER A 32 3.36 12.60 -12.80
C SER A 32 3.99 11.94 -14.02
N GLY A 33 4.34 10.66 -13.92
CA GLY A 33 4.87 9.91 -15.06
C GLY A 33 3.89 9.86 -16.22
N ALA A 34 2.62 9.60 -15.96
CA ALA A 34 1.57 9.55 -16.98
C ALA A 34 1.41 10.90 -17.68
N VAL A 35 1.36 11.99 -16.90
CA VAL A 35 1.23 13.36 -17.44
C VAL A 35 2.44 13.72 -18.31
N LEU A 36 3.65 13.47 -17.84
CA LEU A 36 4.87 13.75 -18.58
C LEU A 36 4.97 12.92 -19.86
N ALA A 37 4.44 11.72 -19.89
CA ALA A 37 4.39 10.87 -21.06
C ALA A 37 3.28 11.27 -22.06
N GLY A 38 2.49 12.29 -21.76
CA GLY A 38 1.43 12.78 -22.65
C GLY A 38 0.16 11.93 -22.62
N ALA A 39 -0.11 11.21 -21.54
CA ALA A 39 -1.32 10.41 -21.42
C ALA A 39 -2.58 11.28 -21.50
N SER A 40 -3.66 10.74 -22.10
CA SER A 40 -4.95 11.40 -22.16
C SER A 40 -5.53 11.63 -20.75
N PRO A 41 -6.45 12.57 -20.55
CA PRO A 41 -7.10 12.77 -19.25
C PRO A 41 -7.75 11.50 -18.68
N GLU A 42 -8.34 10.66 -19.54
CA GLU A 42 -8.93 9.40 -19.13
C GLU A 42 -7.86 8.41 -18.64
N LYS A 43 -6.73 8.31 -19.34
CA LYS A 43 -5.61 7.45 -18.92
C LYS A 43 -4.98 7.95 -17.63
N VAL A 44 -4.81 9.26 -17.46
CA VAL A 44 -4.30 9.86 -16.21
C VAL A 44 -5.20 9.47 -15.05
N LYS A 45 -6.52 9.49 -15.24
CA LYS A 45 -7.49 9.09 -14.22
C LYS A 45 -7.33 7.61 -13.84
N LEU A 46 -7.11 6.73 -14.82
CA LEU A 46 -6.84 5.30 -14.58
C LEU A 46 -5.54 5.11 -13.80
N PHE A 47 -4.49 5.82 -14.15
CA PHE A 47 -3.21 5.77 -13.45
C PHE A 47 -3.35 6.29 -12.02
N ARG A 48 -4.14 7.31 -11.78
CA ARG A 48 -4.42 7.79 -10.42
C ARG A 48 -5.10 6.71 -9.58
N THR A 49 -6.13 6.07 -10.10
CA THR A 49 -6.83 5.00 -9.40
C THR A 49 -5.90 3.81 -9.14
N PHE A 50 -5.07 3.45 -10.11
CA PHE A 50 -4.02 2.44 -9.93
C PHE A 50 -3.09 2.82 -8.77
N GLY A 51 -2.56 4.04 -8.78
CA GLY A 51 -1.65 4.52 -7.75
C GLY A 51 -2.26 4.50 -6.35
N GLU A 52 -3.52 4.89 -6.22
CA GLU A 52 -4.24 4.87 -4.94
C GLU A 52 -4.39 3.44 -4.41
N LYS A 53 -4.76 2.51 -5.27
CA LYS A 53 -4.94 1.10 -4.88
C LYS A 53 -3.62 0.43 -4.51
N ILE A 54 -2.60 0.60 -5.34
CA ILE A 54 -1.30 -0.04 -5.07
C ILE A 54 -0.58 0.63 -3.91
N GLY A 55 -0.76 1.93 -3.72
CA GLY A 55 -0.23 2.66 -2.57
C GLY A 55 -0.80 2.16 -1.25
N LEU A 56 -2.11 1.93 -1.21
CA LEU A 56 -2.77 1.34 -0.04
C LEU A 56 -2.31 -0.11 0.18
N ALA A 57 -2.25 -0.91 -0.89
CA ALA A 57 -1.78 -2.29 -0.80
C ALA A 57 -0.35 -2.36 -0.28
N PHE A 58 0.52 -1.46 -0.72
CA PHE A 58 1.89 -1.34 -0.24
C PHE A 58 1.95 -1.07 1.27
N GLN A 59 1.14 -0.13 1.77
CA GLN A 59 1.10 0.19 3.19
C GLN A 59 0.58 -0.99 4.03
N ILE A 60 -0.44 -1.69 3.53
CA ILE A 60 -0.96 -2.88 4.22
C ILE A 60 0.11 -3.98 4.26
N ALA A 61 0.81 -4.20 3.14
CA ALA A 61 1.88 -5.18 3.06
C ALA A 61 3.04 -4.82 4.01
N ASP A 62 3.37 -3.55 4.12
CA ASP A 62 4.38 -3.05 5.04
C ASP A 62 3.99 -3.31 6.51
N ASP A 63 2.76 -3.01 6.87
CA ASP A 63 2.22 -3.30 8.21
C ASP A 63 2.24 -4.81 8.52
N ILE A 64 1.89 -5.65 7.54
CA ILE A 64 1.94 -7.11 7.69
C ILE A 64 3.37 -7.58 7.90
N LEU A 65 4.30 -7.08 7.08
CA LEU A 65 5.71 -7.44 7.18
C LEU A 65 6.30 -7.06 8.54
N ASP A 66 5.98 -5.87 9.03
CA ASP A 66 6.44 -5.38 10.32
C ASP A 66 5.97 -6.29 11.48
N GLU A 67 4.76 -6.82 11.38
CA GLU A 67 4.19 -7.71 12.40
C GLU A 67 4.67 -9.17 12.27
N THR A 68 4.82 -9.69 11.05
CA THR A 68 5.09 -11.12 10.78
C THR A 68 6.48 -11.41 10.25
N GLY A 69 7.29 -10.39 10.02
CA GLY A 69 8.62 -10.57 9.46
C GLY A 69 9.50 -11.48 10.29
N ASP A 70 10.52 -12.05 9.66
CA ASP A 70 11.44 -12.98 10.30
C ASP A 70 12.32 -12.28 11.33
N GLU A 71 11.94 -12.38 12.61
CA GLU A 71 12.67 -11.81 13.74
C GLU A 71 14.12 -12.31 13.84
N LYS A 72 14.41 -13.52 13.33
CA LYS A 72 15.77 -14.06 13.30
C LYS A 72 16.68 -13.34 12.32
N LYS A 73 16.13 -12.91 11.18
CA LYS A 73 16.89 -12.19 10.15
C LYS A 73 17.01 -10.71 10.43
N MET A 74 15.97 -10.09 10.99
CA MET A 74 15.84 -8.64 11.14
C MET A 74 15.93 -8.19 12.60
N GLY A 75 15.92 -9.12 13.55
CA GLY A 75 15.97 -8.83 14.98
C GLY A 75 14.67 -8.22 15.53
N LYS A 76 14.72 -7.72 16.77
CA LYS A 76 13.54 -7.19 17.49
C LYS A 76 12.93 -5.93 16.88
N LYS A 77 13.48 -5.41 15.79
CA LYS A 77 13.01 -4.16 15.16
C LYS A 77 11.72 -4.33 14.36
N LEU A 78 11.36 -5.56 13.97
CA LEU A 78 10.19 -5.81 13.11
C LEU A 78 8.85 -5.47 13.77
N ARG A 79 8.73 -5.63 15.08
CA ARG A 79 7.50 -5.30 15.83
C ARG A 79 7.48 -3.89 16.37
N LYS A 80 8.37 -3.04 15.89
CA LYS A 80 8.51 -1.67 16.38
C LYS A 80 7.22 -0.86 16.24
N ASP A 81 6.49 -1.04 15.14
CA ASP A 81 5.23 -0.32 14.88
C ASP A 81 4.13 -0.77 15.84
N SER A 82 3.97 -2.07 16.08
CA SER A 82 3.02 -2.61 17.06
C SER A 82 3.43 -2.27 18.49
N GLY A 83 4.71 -2.40 18.82
CA GLY A 83 5.24 -2.13 20.15
C GLY A 83 5.20 -0.67 20.56
N ALA A 84 5.24 0.24 19.59
CA ALA A 84 5.14 1.68 19.82
C ALA A 84 3.70 2.20 19.90
N GLY A 85 2.69 1.31 19.84
CA GLY A 85 1.29 1.69 19.84
C GLY A 85 0.83 2.32 18.52
N LYS A 86 1.59 2.12 17.44
CA LYS A 86 1.21 2.61 16.11
C LYS A 86 -0.06 1.95 15.61
N LEU A 87 -0.85 2.72 14.89
CA LEU A 87 -2.06 2.25 14.25
C LEU A 87 -1.69 1.51 12.96
N THR A 88 -1.89 0.19 12.93
CA THR A 88 -1.61 -0.66 11.78
C THR A 88 -2.86 -1.36 11.27
N TRP A 89 -2.82 -1.81 10.02
CA TRP A 89 -3.94 -2.53 9.43
C TRP A 89 -4.23 -3.85 10.17
N PRO A 90 -3.23 -4.71 10.46
CA PRO A 90 -3.49 -5.93 11.24
C PRO A 90 -4.04 -5.67 12.65
N ALA A 91 -3.63 -4.56 13.29
CA ALA A 91 -4.13 -4.20 14.62
C ALA A 91 -5.64 -3.89 14.61
N VAL A 92 -6.17 -3.39 13.50
CA VAL A 92 -7.58 -3.00 13.38
C VAL A 92 -8.43 -4.13 12.80
N PHE A 93 -7.93 -4.82 11.75
CA PHE A 93 -8.71 -5.77 10.96
C PHE A 93 -8.28 -7.24 11.14
N GLY A 94 -7.16 -7.48 11.81
CA GLY A 94 -6.56 -8.82 11.90
C GLY A 94 -5.64 -9.11 10.71
N LEU A 95 -4.71 -10.05 10.93
CA LEU A 95 -3.67 -10.37 9.96
C LEU A 95 -4.24 -10.99 8.67
N GLU A 96 -5.15 -11.95 8.80
CA GLU A 96 -5.73 -12.64 7.65
C GLU A 96 -6.55 -11.71 6.77
N ASN A 97 -7.38 -10.86 7.38
CA ASN A 97 -8.15 -9.86 6.65
C ASN A 97 -7.25 -8.83 5.96
N SER A 98 -6.14 -8.49 6.59
CA SER A 98 -5.14 -7.58 6.02
C SER A 98 -4.52 -8.17 4.75
N ARG A 99 -4.14 -9.46 4.79
CA ARG A 99 -3.62 -10.17 3.61
C ARG A 99 -4.64 -10.19 2.48
N LYS A 100 -5.88 -10.56 2.78
CA LYS A 100 -6.96 -10.58 1.80
C LYS A 100 -7.17 -9.22 1.16
N LYS A 101 -7.14 -8.16 1.97
CA LYS A 101 -7.30 -6.78 1.47
C LYS A 101 -6.16 -6.38 0.55
N ALA A 102 -4.92 -6.68 0.92
CA ALA A 102 -3.76 -6.37 0.10
C ALA A 102 -3.82 -7.05 -1.27
N TYR A 103 -4.16 -8.34 -1.30
CA TYR A 103 -4.29 -9.09 -2.55
C TYR A 103 -5.48 -8.61 -3.40
N LYS A 104 -6.59 -8.27 -2.77
CA LYS A 104 -7.75 -7.70 -3.49
C LYS A 104 -7.37 -6.38 -4.18
N LEU A 105 -6.67 -5.50 -3.48
CA LEU A 105 -6.20 -4.23 -4.05
C LEU A 105 -5.20 -4.45 -5.19
N LEU A 106 -4.30 -5.41 -5.05
CA LEU A 106 -3.37 -5.79 -6.11
C LEU A 106 -4.12 -6.27 -7.36
N PHE A 107 -5.09 -7.15 -7.19
CA PHE A 107 -5.90 -7.65 -8.29
C PHE A 107 -6.65 -6.52 -9.00
N GLU A 108 -7.30 -5.64 -8.24
CA GLU A 108 -8.02 -4.48 -8.78
C GLU A 108 -7.08 -3.51 -9.53
N ALA A 109 -5.89 -3.27 -8.96
CA ALA A 109 -4.87 -2.43 -9.59
C ALA A 109 -4.40 -3.02 -10.94
N LYS A 110 -4.17 -4.32 -11.00
CA LYS A 110 -3.78 -5.00 -12.23
C LYS A 110 -4.89 -4.99 -13.27
N GLU A 111 -6.16 -5.08 -12.86
CA GLU A 111 -7.30 -4.93 -13.78
C GLU A 111 -7.33 -3.54 -14.41
N ILE A 112 -7.02 -2.50 -13.65
CA ILE A 112 -6.94 -1.12 -14.18
C ILE A 112 -5.84 -1.04 -15.24
N LEU A 113 -4.65 -1.60 -14.97
CA LEU A 113 -3.54 -1.63 -15.92
C LEU A 113 -3.89 -2.42 -17.19
N GLY A 114 -4.75 -3.42 -17.09
CA GLY A 114 -5.24 -4.17 -18.24
C GLY A 114 -6.00 -3.34 -19.27
N LYS A 115 -6.46 -2.16 -18.90
CA LYS A 115 -7.13 -1.18 -19.78
C LYS A 115 -6.15 -0.23 -20.47
N ILE A 116 -4.87 -0.36 -20.19
CA ILE A 116 -3.81 0.52 -20.69
C ILE A 116 -2.72 -0.33 -21.34
N ASP A 117 -2.24 0.08 -22.50
CA ASP A 117 -1.18 -0.63 -23.21
C ASP A 117 0.20 -0.41 -22.55
N ASN A 118 1.10 -1.38 -22.73
CA ASN A 118 2.50 -1.29 -22.29
C ASN A 118 2.69 -1.10 -20.78
N THR A 119 1.88 -1.79 -19.97
CA THR A 119 1.94 -1.70 -18.51
C THR A 119 2.53 -2.92 -17.82
N ALA A 120 3.19 -3.81 -18.54
CA ALA A 120 3.78 -5.03 -17.98
C ALA A 120 4.79 -4.73 -16.85
N GLY A 121 5.60 -3.68 -17.01
CA GLY A 121 6.53 -3.24 -15.97
C GLY A 121 5.84 -2.79 -14.69
N LEU A 122 4.75 -2.05 -14.82
CA LEU A 122 3.94 -1.62 -13.66
C LEU A 122 3.24 -2.80 -12.99
N CYS A 123 2.75 -3.77 -13.76
CA CYS A 123 2.20 -5.01 -13.20
C CYS A 123 3.25 -5.77 -12.36
N ALA A 124 4.45 -5.92 -12.89
CA ALA A 124 5.55 -6.58 -12.19
C ALA A 124 5.92 -5.83 -10.89
N LEU A 125 5.98 -4.52 -10.95
CA LEU A 125 6.27 -3.67 -9.79
C LEU A 125 5.17 -3.80 -8.73
N ALA A 126 3.90 -3.81 -9.14
CA ALA A 126 2.76 -3.99 -8.24
C ALA A 126 2.84 -5.34 -7.52
N ASP A 127 3.16 -6.42 -8.24
CA ASP A 127 3.37 -7.75 -7.65
C ASP A 127 4.48 -7.72 -6.59
N MET A 128 5.61 -7.07 -6.88
CA MET A 128 6.73 -6.94 -5.95
C MET A 128 6.33 -6.19 -4.68
N PHE A 129 5.52 -5.15 -4.79
CA PHE A 129 5.09 -4.33 -3.64
C PHE A 129 4.27 -5.13 -2.63
N VAL A 130 3.45 -6.05 -3.10
CA VAL A 130 2.54 -6.82 -2.25
C VAL A 130 3.15 -8.16 -1.84
N ASN A 131 3.83 -8.86 -2.75
CA ASN A 131 4.34 -10.21 -2.50
C ASN A 131 5.60 -10.27 -1.62
N ARG A 132 6.17 -9.15 -1.25
CA ARG A 132 7.32 -9.08 -0.34
C ARG A 132 7.01 -9.55 1.09
N THR A 133 5.74 -9.84 1.38
CA THR A 133 5.29 -10.36 2.68
C THR A 133 5.41 -11.88 2.81
N HIS A 134 5.91 -12.55 1.79
CA HIS A 134 6.16 -13.99 1.79
C HIS A 134 7.47 -14.39 2.44
#